data_ccfcd67b08b737f78e1c9ba361bb9d83
#
_entry.id   ccfcd67b08b737f78e1c9ba361bb9d83
#
_cell.length_a   1.000
_cell.length_b   1.000
_cell.length_c   1.000
_cell.angle_alpha   90.00
_cell.angle_beta   90.00
_cell.angle_gamma   90.00
#
_symmetry.space_group_name_H-M   'P 1'
#
loop_
_entity.id
_entity.type
_entity.pdbx_description
1 polymer ?
#
loop_
_entity_poly.entity_id
_entity_poly.type
_entity_poly.pdbx_seq_one_letter_code
_entity_poly.pdbx_strand_id
1 'polypeptide(L)'
;MLFKLSKEKIELGLSRLSPARRIFLSFALVILLGSLLLSLPFVQVESSRATYFDHLFTAVSAVCVTGLSTLPVAHTYNIWGQIICLLLIQIGGLGLMTFIGVFYIQSKQKLSLRSRATIQDSFSYGETRSLRKFVYSIFLTTFLVESLGAILLSFRLIPQLGWGRGLFSSIFLAISAFCNAGFDNLGSTSLFAFQTDLLVNLVIAGLIITGGLGFMVWFDLAGHVGRKKKGRLHFHTKLVLLLTIGLLLFGTATTLFLEWNNAGTIGNLPVADKVLVSFFQTVTMRTAGFSTIDYTQAHPVTLLIYILQVFLGGAPGGTAGGLKITTFFVLLVFARSELLGLPHANVARRTIAPRTVQKSFSVFIIFLMSFLIGLILLGITAKGNPPFIHLVFETISALSTVGVTANLTPDLGKLALSVIMPLMFMGRIGPLTLFVSLADYHPEKKDMIHYMKADISIG
;
A
#
# COMPACT_ATOMS: atom_id res chain seq x y z
N MET A 1 29.83 18.07 -23.17
CA MET A 1 30.88 17.23 -22.56
C MET A 1 30.73 17.11 -21.05
N LEU A 2 30.54 18.18 -20.31
CA LEU A 2 30.33 18.17 -18.84
C LEU A 2 29.09 17.38 -18.37
N PHE A 3 27.96 17.43 -19.09
CA PHE A 3 26.74 16.67 -18.80
C PHE A 3 26.95 15.15 -18.95
N LYS A 4 27.79 14.69 -19.87
CA LYS A 4 28.09 13.27 -20.10
C LYS A 4 29.00 12.72 -18.99
N LEU A 5 29.99 13.49 -18.55
CA LEU A 5 30.92 13.14 -17.46
C LEU A 5 30.21 13.12 -16.07
N SER A 6 29.23 14.03 -15.85
CA SER A 6 28.40 14.01 -14.66
C SER A 6 27.50 12.78 -14.63
N LYS A 7 26.92 12.40 -15.77
CA LYS A 7 26.04 11.24 -15.90
C LYS A 7 26.79 9.92 -15.66
N GLU A 8 28.00 9.77 -16.21
CA GLU A 8 28.85 8.60 -15.97
C GLU A 8 29.30 8.49 -14.49
N LYS A 9 29.66 9.60 -13.85
CA LYS A 9 30.01 9.60 -12.41
C LYS A 9 28.81 9.24 -11.52
N ILE A 10 27.60 9.72 -11.86
CA ILE A 10 26.36 9.38 -11.14
C ILE A 10 26.01 7.90 -11.36
N GLU A 11 26.12 7.39 -12.58
CA GLU A 11 25.89 5.97 -12.89
C GLU A 11 26.91 5.06 -12.19
N LEU A 12 28.19 5.44 -12.14
CA LEU A 12 29.23 4.71 -11.40
C LEU A 12 28.97 4.74 -9.87
N GLY A 13 28.55 5.87 -9.31
CA GLY A 13 28.18 6.00 -7.89
C GLY A 13 26.97 5.12 -7.53
N LEU A 14 25.90 5.19 -8.33
CA LEU A 14 24.70 4.38 -8.14
C LEU A 14 24.94 2.88 -8.37
N SER A 15 25.87 2.50 -9.26
CA SER A 15 26.18 1.09 -9.52
C SER A 15 26.86 0.38 -8.35
N ARG A 16 27.51 1.14 -7.45
CA ARG A 16 28.16 0.60 -6.24
C ARG A 16 27.18 0.36 -5.07
N LEU A 17 26.00 0.97 -5.12
CA LEU A 17 25.00 0.82 -4.06
C LEU A 17 24.26 -0.53 -4.16
N SER A 18 23.89 -1.10 -3.00
CA SER A 18 23.03 -2.29 -2.95
C SER A 18 21.65 -1.99 -3.56
N PRO A 19 20.91 -2.99 -4.09
CA PRO A 19 19.56 -2.81 -4.60
C PRO A 19 18.63 -2.12 -3.61
N ALA A 20 18.70 -2.51 -2.33
CA ALA A 20 17.89 -1.93 -1.26
C ALA A 20 18.19 -0.43 -1.05
N ARG A 21 19.48 -0.04 -1.04
CA ARG A 21 19.88 1.38 -0.93
C ARG A 21 19.41 2.22 -2.11
N ARG A 22 19.40 1.66 -3.31
CA ARG A 22 18.86 2.39 -4.49
C ARG A 22 17.38 2.64 -4.36
N ILE A 23 16.59 1.64 -3.92
CA ILE A 23 15.16 1.80 -3.67
C ILE A 23 14.94 2.90 -2.63
N PHE A 24 15.61 2.80 -1.48
CA PHE A 24 15.53 3.79 -0.41
C PHE A 24 15.79 5.22 -0.89
N LEU A 25 16.95 5.46 -1.52
CA LEU A 25 17.36 6.78 -1.99
C LEU A 25 16.43 7.33 -3.08
N SER A 26 15.92 6.48 -3.96
CA SER A 26 15.03 6.90 -5.01
C SER A 26 13.66 7.32 -4.49
N PHE A 27 13.10 6.61 -3.50
CA PHE A 27 11.87 7.04 -2.82
C PHE A 27 12.08 8.34 -2.03
N ALA A 28 13.18 8.45 -1.28
CA ALA A 28 13.51 9.67 -0.55
C ALA A 28 13.66 10.89 -1.47
N LEU A 29 14.31 10.71 -2.64
CA LEU A 29 14.44 11.77 -3.63
C LEU A 29 13.08 12.21 -4.20
N VAL A 30 12.20 11.27 -4.54
CA VAL A 30 10.86 11.60 -5.06
C VAL A 30 10.03 12.33 -4.00
N ILE A 31 10.12 11.92 -2.73
CA ILE A 31 9.44 12.61 -1.61
C ILE A 31 9.94 14.04 -1.47
N LEU A 32 11.26 14.25 -1.47
CA LEU A 32 11.85 15.59 -1.35
C LEU A 32 11.47 16.49 -2.53
N LEU A 33 11.58 15.98 -3.76
CA LEU A 33 11.17 16.74 -4.94
C LEU A 33 9.65 17.03 -4.92
N GLY A 34 8.83 16.04 -4.56
CA GLY A 34 7.39 16.19 -4.44
C GLY A 34 7.01 17.23 -3.39
N SER A 35 7.65 17.22 -2.21
CA SER A 35 7.37 18.21 -1.16
C SER A 35 7.75 19.62 -1.57
N LEU A 36 8.86 19.79 -2.29
CA LEU A 36 9.26 21.08 -2.84
C LEU A 36 8.29 21.59 -3.91
N LEU A 37 7.83 20.71 -4.81
CA LEU A 37 6.83 21.07 -5.83
C LEU A 37 5.49 21.47 -5.18
N LEU A 38 5.02 20.72 -4.17
CA LEU A 38 3.78 21.02 -3.45
C LEU A 38 3.87 22.31 -2.60
N SER A 39 5.08 22.73 -2.21
CA SER A 39 5.28 23.96 -1.44
C SER A 39 5.25 25.23 -2.28
N LEU A 40 5.25 25.13 -3.61
CA LEU A 40 5.24 26.29 -4.50
C LEU A 40 3.90 27.05 -4.38
N PRO A 41 3.91 28.39 -4.27
CA PRO A 41 2.69 29.17 -4.04
C PRO A 41 1.63 28.98 -5.12
N PHE A 42 2.02 28.83 -6.39
CA PHE A 42 1.08 28.72 -7.52
C PHE A 42 0.29 27.40 -7.57
N VAL A 43 0.67 26.37 -6.78
CA VAL A 43 -0.05 25.08 -6.71
C VAL A 43 -0.99 24.99 -5.51
N GLN A 44 -0.98 26.00 -4.65
CA GLN A 44 -1.82 26.09 -3.46
C GLN A 44 -3.09 26.92 -3.74
N VAL A 45 -4.12 26.69 -2.94
CA VAL A 45 -5.29 27.58 -2.90
C VAL A 45 -4.92 28.83 -2.10
N GLU A 46 -5.37 30.01 -2.50
CA GLU A 46 -5.06 31.29 -1.84
C GLU A 46 -5.40 31.31 -0.33
N SER A 47 -6.43 30.57 0.08
CA SER A 47 -6.83 30.41 1.47
C SER A 47 -6.02 29.37 2.26
N SER A 48 -5.07 28.69 1.63
CA SER A 48 -4.29 27.63 2.28
C SER A 48 -3.37 28.21 3.36
N ARG A 49 -3.40 27.59 4.55
CA ARG A 49 -2.48 27.89 5.66
C ARG A 49 -1.45 26.78 5.86
N ALA A 50 -1.23 25.96 4.84
CA ALA A 50 -0.30 24.84 4.90
C ALA A 50 1.14 25.33 5.09
N THR A 51 1.86 24.68 5.99
CA THR A 51 3.30 24.88 6.20
C THR A 51 4.10 23.92 5.32
N TYR A 52 5.40 24.16 5.14
CA TYR A 52 6.27 23.21 4.44
C TYR A 52 6.19 21.79 5.03
N PHE A 53 5.99 21.69 6.34
CA PHE A 53 5.86 20.39 7.03
C PHE A 53 4.60 19.62 6.56
N ASP A 54 3.50 20.32 6.30
CA ASP A 54 2.27 19.73 5.77
C ASP A 54 2.47 19.24 4.33
N HIS A 55 3.21 19.99 3.51
CA HIS A 55 3.57 19.57 2.16
C HIS A 55 4.49 18.35 2.15
N LEU A 56 5.47 18.30 3.07
CA LEU A 56 6.35 17.14 3.25
C LEU A 56 5.55 15.92 3.70
N PHE A 57 4.64 16.06 4.67
CA PHE A 57 3.79 14.98 5.15
C PHE A 57 2.91 14.44 4.01
N THR A 58 2.26 15.32 3.25
CA THR A 58 1.43 14.97 2.09
C THR A 58 2.27 14.26 1.01
N ALA A 59 3.48 14.74 0.72
CA ALA A 59 4.38 14.09 -0.24
C ALA A 59 4.80 12.69 0.22
N VAL A 60 5.15 12.51 1.50
CA VAL A 60 5.45 11.18 2.08
C VAL A 60 4.25 10.27 1.95
N SER A 61 3.07 10.74 2.36
CA SER A 61 1.83 9.96 2.32
C SER A 61 1.44 9.58 0.89
N ALA A 62 1.56 10.51 -0.08
CA ALA A 62 1.26 10.26 -1.49
C ALA A 62 2.22 9.25 -2.13
N VAL A 63 3.54 9.41 -1.93
CA VAL A 63 4.57 8.50 -2.47
C VAL A 63 4.53 7.13 -1.78
N CYS A 64 4.24 7.10 -0.48
CA CYS A 64 4.06 5.85 0.26
C CYS A 64 2.67 5.23 0.03
N VAL A 65 1.78 5.95 -0.69
CA VAL A 65 0.42 5.48 -1.02
C VAL A 65 -0.33 5.12 0.27
N THR A 66 -0.34 6.06 1.21
CA THR A 66 -0.95 5.84 2.53
C THR A 66 -2.32 6.48 2.63
N GLY A 67 -2.45 7.78 2.28
CA GLY A 67 -3.73 8.50 2.38
C GLY A 67 -3.93 9.32 3.65
N LEU A 68 -3.04 9.23 4.64
CA LEU A 68 -3.07 10.14 5.78
C LEU A 68 -2.74 11.55 5.32
N SER A 69 -3.47 12.54 5.80
CA SER A 69 -3.23 13.95 5.50
C SER A 69 -3.46 14.82 6.74
N THR A 70 -2.66 15.84 6.91
CA THR A 70 -2.84 16.87 7.95
C THR A 70 -3.92 17.86 7.55
N LEU A 71 -4.09 18.10 6.25
CA LEU A 71 -5.05 19.01 5.66
C LEU A 71 -5.70 18.35 4.43
N PRO A 72 -7.00 18.58 4.19
CA PRO A 72 -7.70 18.03 3.03
C PRO A 72 -7.08 18.52 1.71
N VAL A 73 -6.80 17.61 0.79
CA VAL A 73 -6.19 17.92 -0.52
C VAL A 73 -7.04 18.93 -1.31
N ALA A 74 -8.37 18.79 -1.26
CA ALA A 74 -9.30 19.68 -1.94
C ALA A 74 -9.23 21.15 -1.49
N HIS A 75 -8.87 21.39 -0.23
CA HIS A 75 -8.82 22.74 0.35
C HIS A 75 -7.40 23.29 0.40
N THR A 76 -6.39 22.46 0.22
CA THR A 76 -4.97 22.87 0.28
C THR A 76 -4.41 23.16 -1.10
N TYR A 77 -4.75 22.35 -2.10
CA TYR A 77 -4.14 22.40 -3.43
C TYR A 77 -5.15 22.71 -4.52
N ASN A 78 -4.74 23.61 -5.42
CA ASN A 78 -5.48 23.83 -6.66
C ASN A 78 -5.29 22.66 -7.63
N ILE A 79 -5.83 22.75 -8.85
CA ILE A 79 -5.78 21.68 -9.84
C ILE A 79 -4.34 21.22 -10.15
N TRP A 80 -3.37 22.15 -10.17
CA TRP A 80 -1.96 21.83 -10.43
C TRP A 80 -1.33 21.06 -9.28
N GLY A 81 -1.62 21.46 -8.04
CA GLY A 81 -1.17 20.73 -6.86
C GLY A 81 -1.79 19.34 -6.76
N GLN A 82 -3.07 19.21 -7.09
CA GLN A 82 -3.75 17.91 -7.15
C GLN A 82 -3.16 17.01 -8.25
N ILE A 83 -2.75 17.55 -9.41
CA ILE A 83 -2.04 16.79 -10.45
C ILE A 83 -0.67 16.31 -9.93
N ILE A 84 0.06 17.15 -9.20
CA ILE A 84 1.32 16.73 -8.57
C ILE A 84 1.07 15.58 -7.58
N CYS A 85 0.03 15.68 -6.73
CA CYS A 85 -0.35 14.59 -5.83
C CYS A 85 -0.65 13.30 -6.60
N LEU A 86 -1.41 13.35 -7.71
CA LEU A 86 -1.68 12.19 -8.57
C LEU A 86 -0.41 11.56 -9.11
N LEU A 87 0.54 12.37 -9.60
CA LEU A 87 1.81 11.87 -10.10
C LEU A 87 2.62 11.19 -9.00
N LEU A 88 2.65 11.75 -7.79
CA LEU A 88 3.32 11.13 -6.64
C LEU A 88 2.66 9.80 -6.25
N ILE A 89 1.33 9.75 -6.23
CA ILE A 89 0.54 8.53 -5.97
C ILE A 89 0.84 7.47 -7.03
N GLN A 90 0.85 7.84 -8.31
CA GLN A 90 1.11 6.91 -9.42
C GLN A 90 2.53 6.35 -9.36
N ILE A 91 3.54 7.20 -9.10
CA ILE A 91 4.94 6.77 -8.92
C ILE A 91 5.06 5.84 -7.71
N GLY A 92 4.43 6.18 -6.60
CA GLY A 92 4.41 5.38 -5.39
C GLY A 92 3.68 4.05 -5.58
N GLY A 93 2.49 4.07 -6.18
CA GLY A 93 1.61 2.91 -6.38
C GLY A 93 2.22 1.85 -7.27
N LEU A 94 2.67 2.22 -8.45
CA LEU A 94 3.31 1.30 -9.40
C LEU A 94 4.73 0.90 -8.98
N GLY A 95 5.31 1.62 -8.01
CA GLY A 95 6.69 1.43 -7.58
C GLY A 95 7.69 2.10 -8.53
N LEU A 96 8.61 2.85 -7.95
CA LEU A 96 9.60 3.61 -8.70
C LEU A 96 10.44 2.75 -9.64
N MET A 97 10.69 1.49 -9.29
CA MET A 97 11.45 0.55 -10.12
C MET A 97 10.75 0.22 -11.44
N THR A 98 9.42 0.27 -11.49
CA THR A 98 8.67 0.10 -12.73
C THR A 98 8.91 1.27 -13.67
N PHE A 99 8.89 2.51 -13.16
CA PHE A 99 9.20 3.71 -13.96
C PHE A 99 10.64 3.72 -14.46
N ILE A 100 11.61 3.37 -13.61
CA ILE A 100 13.00 3.21 -14.03
C ILE A 100 13.12 2.15 -15.13
N GLY A 101 12.41 1.02 -14.99
CA GLY A 101 12.36 -0.04 -16.00
C GLY A 101 11.87 0.45 -17.36
N VAL A 102 10.79 1.25 -17.39
CA VAL A 102 10.27 1.86 -18.63
C VAL A 102 11.29 2.80 -19.26
N PHE A 103 11.88 3.67 -18.47
CA PHE A 103 12.89 4.62 -18.96
C PHE A 103 14.08 3.91 -19.65
N TYR A 104 14.61 2.84 -19.02
CA TYR A 104 15.68 2.03 -19.62
C TYR A 104 15.22 1.31 -20.90
N ILE A 105 13.99 0.82 -20.93
CA ILE A 105 13.43 0.15 -22.11
C ILE A 105 13.29 1.12 -23.28
N GLN A 106 12.82 2.34 -23.04
CA GLN A 106 12.65 3.39 -24.07
C GLN A 106 13.98 3.93 -24.57
N SER A 107 14.97 4.05 -23.67
CA SER A 107 16.32 4.50 -24.02
C SER A 107 17.13 3.50 -24.85
N LYS A 108 16.57 2.32 -25.21
CA LYS A 108 17.25 1.21 -25.90
C LYS A 108 18.55 0.73 -25.22
N GLN A 109 18.79 1.12 -23.98
CA GLN A 109 19.95 0.70 -23.20
C GLN A 109 19.72 -0.72 -22.65
N LYS A 110 20.80 -1.52 -22.65
CA LYS A 110 20.77 -2.86 -22.03
C LYS A 110 20.76 -2.70 -20.52
N LEU A 111 19.70 -3.16 -19.85
CA LEU A 111 19.67 -3.25 -18.39
C LEU A 111 20.84 -4.09 -17.91
N SER A 112 21.62 -3.56 -16.95
CA SER A 112 22.64 -4.37 -16.28
C SER A 112 21.98 -5.53 -15.52
N LEU A 113 22.71 -6.62 -15.31
CA LEU A 113 22.21 -7.78 -14.53
C LEU A 113 21.75 -7.35 -13.14
N ARG A 114 22.43 -6.39 -12.51
CA ARG A 114 22.05 -5.83 -11.20
C ARG A 114 20.73 -5.05 -11.23
N SER A 115 20.48 -4.26 -12.28
CA SER A 115 19.22 -3.53 -12.45
C SER A 115 18.04 -4.46 -12.71
N ARG A 116 18.27 -5.55 -13.47
CA ARG A 116 17.27 -6.61 -13.67
C ARG A 116 16.91 -7.29 -12.35
N ALA A 117 17.90 -7.66 -11.55
CA ALA A 117 17.69 -8.26 -10.22
C ALA A 117 16.87 -7.34 -9.31
N THR A 118 17.17 -6.02 -9.29
CA THR A 118 16.44 -5.05 -8.47
C THR A 118 14.96 -4.94 -8.86
N ILE A 119 14.66 -4.95 -10.17
CA ILE A 119 13.27 -4.92 -10.65
C ILE A 119 12.57 -6.25 -10.32
N GLN A 120 13.25 -7.39 -10.50
CA GLN A 120 12.71 -8.71 -10.16
C GLN A 120 12.40 -8.83 -8.67
N ASP A 121 13.29 -8.36 -7.79
CA ASP A 121 13.09 -8.35 -6.33
C ASP A 121 11.91 -7.48 -5.93
N SER A 122 11.72 -6.31 -6.57
CA SER A 122 10.60 -5.40 -6.28
C SER A 122 9.23 -6.06 -6.53
N PHE A 123 9.15 -7.00 -7.46
CA PHE A 123 7.92 -7.72 -7.81
C PHE A 123 7.85 -9.14 -7.24
N SER A 124 8.87 -9.61 -6.52
CA SER A 124 8.97 -11.00 -6.05
C SER A 124 8.83 -12.02 -7.21
N TYR A 125 9.36 -11.68 -8.40
CA TYR A 125 9.17 -12.45 -9.62
C TYR A 125 10.37 -13.36 -9.91
N GLY A 126 10.09 -14.66 -10.13
CA GLY A 126 11.06 -15.61 -10.67
C GLY A 126 11.42 -15.30 -12.15
N GLU A 127 12.27 -16.09 -12.76
CA GLU A 127 12.79 -15.89 -14.11
C GLU A 127 11.73 -15.55 -15.17
N THR A 128 11.79 -14.34 -15.73
CA THR A 128 10.98 -13.94 -16.89
C THR A 128 11.80 -13.91 -18.15
N ARG A 129 11.30 -14.58 -19.18
CA ARG A 129 11.86 -14.52 -20.53
C ARG A 129 11.90 -13.10 -21.13
N SER A 130 11.09 -12.15 -20.65
CA SER A 130 11.08 -10.76 -21.14
C SER A 130 10.56 -9.77 -20.10
N LEU A 131 11.46 -9.18 -19.30
CA LEU A 131 11.17 -8.10 -18.37
C LEU A 131 10.48 -6.92 -19.07
N ARG A 132 10.84 -6.64 -20.34
CA ARG A 132 10.22 -5.56 -21.14
C ARG A 132 8.71 -5.76 -21.30
N LYS A 133 8.29 -6.98 -21.70
CA LYS A 133 6.85 -7.29 -21.86
C LYS A 133 6.11 -7.20 -20.53
N PHE A 134 6.75 -7.62 -19.45
CA PHE A 134 6.19 -7.56 -18.11
C PHE A 134 5.91 -6.11 -17.67
N VAL A 135 6.91 -5.24 -17.73
CA VAL A 135 6.79 -3.83 -17.35
C VAL A 135 5.76 -3.12 -18.23
N TYR A 136 5.78 -3.33 -19.55
CA TYR A 136 4.78 -2.74 -20.46
C TYR A 136 3.36 -3.20 -20.13
N SER A 137 3.18 -4.49 -19.81
CA SER A 137 1.85 -5.01 -19.42
C SER A 137 1.34 -4.39 -18.12
N ILE A 138 2.22 -4.09 -17.15
CA ILE A 138 1.83 -3.39 -15.90
C ILE A 138 1.21 -2.03 -16.26
N PHE A 139 1.92 -1.21 -17.04
CA PHE A 139 1.40 0.13 -17.41
C PHE A 139 0.12 0.06 -18.21
N LEU A 140 0.04 -0.85 -19.18
CA LEU A 140 -1.16 -0.99 -20.00
C LEU A 140 -2.37 -1.43 -19.16
N THR A 141 -2.19 -2.44 -18.30
CA THR A 141 -3.26 -2.92 -17.42
C THR A 141 -3.72 -1.84 -16.45
N THR A 142 -2.77 -1.13 -15.83
CA THR A 142 -3.05 0.00 -14.94
C THR A 142 -3.87 1.06 -15.66
N PHE A 143 -3.39 1.56 -16.79
CA PHE A 143 -4.07 2.59 -17.56
C PHE A 143 -5.48 2.18 -17.99
N LEU A 144 -5.67 0.93 -18.44
CA LEU A 144 -6.98 0.42 -18.83
C LEU A 144 -7.95 0.34 -17.65
N VAL A 145 -7.50 -0.17 -16.50
CA VAL A 145 -8.37 -0.34 -15.32
C VAL A 145 -8.70 1.02 -14.71
N GLU A 146 -7.71 1.93 -14.60
CA GLU A 146 -7.93 3.29 -14.11
C GLU A 146 -8.86 4.08 -15.02
N SER A 147 -8.69 3.99 -16.35
CA SER A 147 -9.57 4.64 -17.32
C SER A 147 -10.99 4.12 -17.25
N LEU A 148 -11.19 2.81 -17.15
CA LEU A 148 -12.49 2.20 -16.96
C LEU A 148 -13.16 2.69 -15.67
N GLY A 149 -12.41 2.70 -14.57
CA GLY A 149 -12.88 3.21 -13.28
C GLY A 149 -13.27 4.69 -13.36
N ALA A 150 -12.44 5.53 -13.99
CA ALA A 150 -12.74 6.96 -14.18
C ALA A 150 -14.01 7.19 -15.03
N ILE A 151 -14.19 6.43 -16.11
CA ILE A 151 -15.40 6.47 -16.94
C ILE A 151 -16.63 6.09 -16.11
N LEU A 152 -16.58 5.00 -15.33
CA LEU A 152 -17.71 4.59 -14.52
C LEU A 152 -18.03 5.62 -13.43
N LEU A 153 -17.02 6.17 -12.74
CA LEU A 153 -17.22 7.22 -11.74
C LEU A 153 -17.78 8.51 -12.35
N SER A 154 -17.42 8.85 -13.59
CA SER A 154 -17.87 10.06 -14.27
C SER A 154 -19.37 10.10 -14.47
N PHE A 155 -20.05 8.95 -14.64
CA PHE A 155 -21.51 8.89 -14.72
C PHE A 155 -22.21 9.40 -13.45
N ARG A 156 -21.54 9.34 -12.31
CA ARG A 156 -22.09 9.79 -11.03
C ARG A 156 -21.56 11.17 -10.60
N LEU A 157 -20.27 11.43 -10.82
CA LEU A 157 -19.63 12.66 -10.35
C LEU A 157 -19.87 13.86 -11.26
N ILE A 158 -20.00 13.67 -12.59
CA ILE A 158 -20.28 14.78 -13.51
C ILE A 158 -21.65 15.42 -13.24
N PRO A 159 -22.76 14.66 -13.06
CA PRO A 159 -24.06 15.26 -12.75
C PRO A 159 -24.08 16.04 -11.42
N GLN A 160 -23.22 15.66 -10.45
CA GLN A 160 -23.20 16.30 -9.13
C GLN A 160 -22.24 17.48 -9.03
N LEU A 161 -21.06 17.40 -9.69
CA LEU A 161 -19.96 18.36 -9.55
C LEU A 161 -19.75 19.23 -10.80
N GLY A 162 -20.50 18.96 -11.89
CA GLY A 162 -20.30 19.58 -13.20
C GLY A 162 -19.18 18.93 -14.02
N TRP A 163 -19.12 19.23 -15.34
CA TRP A 163 -18.23 18.55 -16.28
C TRP A 163 -16.73 18.63 -15.89
N GLY A 164 -16.21 19.82 -15.66
CA GLY A 164 -14.78 19.99 -15.40
C GLY A 164 -14.34 19.33 -14.09
N ARG A 165 -14.97 19.69 -12.97
CA ARG A 165 -14.65 19.16 -11.65
C ARG A 165 -15.02 17.68 -11.53
N GLY A 166 -16.18 17.27 -12.03
CA GLY A 166 -16.64 15.89 -11.98
C GLY A 166 -15.74 14.92 -12.73
N LEU A 167 -15.31 15.28 -13.95
CA LEU A 167 -14.38 14.47 -14.74
C LEU A 167 -13.01 14.36 -14.05
N PHE A 168 -12.47 15.50 -13.58
CA PHE A 168 -11.18 15.51 -12.89
C PHE A 168 -11.21 14.68 -11.59
N SER A 169 -12.26 14.81 -10.78
CA SER A 169 -12.45 14.02 -9.56
C SER A 169 -12.61 12.53 -9.85
N SER A 170 -13.28 12.17 -10.97
CA SER A 170 -13.39 10.77 -11.39
C SER A 170 -12.03 10.16 -11.72
N ILE A 171 -11.17 10.89 -12.42
CA ILE A 171 -9.80 10.47 -12.72
C ILE A 171 -8.98 10.39 -11.44
N PHE A 172 -9.09 11.40 -10.57
CA PHE A 172 -8.37 11.44 -9.29
C PHE A 172 -8.69 10.23 -8.41
N LEU A 173 -9.99 9.97 -8.20
CA LEU A 173 -10.44 8.84 -7.38
C LEU A 173 -10.08 7.49 -8.01
N ALA A 174 -10.17 7.36 -9.34
CA ALA A 174 -9.82 6.10 -10.00
C ALA A 174 -8.34 5.75 -9.82
N ILE A 175 -7.43 6.71 -10.01
CA ILE A 175 -5.99 6.53 -9.80
C ILE A 175 -5.70 6.26 -8.32
N SER A 176 -6.27 7.06 -7.43
CA SER A 176 -6.08 6.91 -5.98
C SER A 176 -6.57 5.55 -5.49
N ALA A 177 -7.74 5.08 -5.95
CA ALA A 177 -8.31 3.80 -5.57
C ALA A 177 -7.52 2.61 -6.12
N PHE A 178 -7.11 2.63 -7.39
CA PHE A 178 -6.31 1.57 -7.99
C PHE A 178 -4.93 1.46 -7.35
N CYS A 179 -4.29 2.61 -7.08
CA CYS A 179 -3.02 2.66 -6.37
C CYS A 179 -3.14 2.33 -4.89
N ASN A 180 -4.35 2.20 -4.32
CA ASN A 180 -4.62 2.03 -2.90
C ASN A 180 -4.08 3.22 -2.07
N ALA A 181 -4.29 4.45 -2.52
CA ALA A 181 -3.68 5.63 -1.92
C ALA A 181 -4.57 6.37 -0.92
N GLY A 182 -5.91 6.19 -1.00
CA GLY A 182 -6.86 6.78 -0.05
C GLY A 182 -7.03 8.28 -0.10
N PHE A 183 -6.40 8.95 -1.05
CA PHE A 183 -6.59 10.37 -1.26
C PHE A 183 -7.85 10.64 -2.09
N ASP A 184 -8.60 11.65 -1.70
CA ASP A 184 -9.70 12.21 -2.47
C ASP A 184 -9.55 13.72 -2.63
N ASN A 185 -10.32 14.29 -3.55
CA ASN A 185 -10.41 15.73 -3.79
C ASN A 185 -11.84 16.23 -3.68
N LEU A 186 -12.70 15.53 -2.93
CA LEU A 186 -14.11 15.85 -2.76
C LEU A 186 -14.35 16.84 -1.62
N GLY A 187 -13.55 16.77 -0.56
CA GLY A 187 -13.70 17.66 0.59
C GLY A 187 -12.90 17.22 1.81
N SER A 188 -13.45 17.41 3.00
CA SER A 188 -12.81 17.08 4.28
C SER A 188 -13.25 15.73 4.86
N THR A 189 -14.30 15.12 4.30
CA THR A 189 -14.98 13.94 4.89
C THR A 189 -14.88 12.69 4.03
N SER A 190 -13.83 12.56 3.22
CA SER A 190 -13.61 11.43 2.32
C SER A 190 -14.88 11.10 1.50
N LEU A 191 -15.32 9.85 1.46
CA LEU A 191 -16.48 9.40 0.68
C LEU A 191 -17.80 9.38 1.47
N PHE A 192 -17.91 10.12 2.59
CA PHE A 192 -19.14 10.12 3.41
C PHE A 192 -20.39 10.55 2.62
N ALA A 193 -20.25 11.55 1.73
CA ALA A 193 -21.35 11.99 0.88
C ALA A 193 -21.86 10.91 -0.09
N PHE A 194 -21.07 9.85 -0.32
CA PHE A 194 -21.37 8.72 -1.21
C PHE A 194 -21.56 7.41 -0.44
N GLN A 195 -21.80 7.45 0.86
CA GLN A 195 -21.89 6.28 1.74
C GLN A 195 -22.83 5.19 1.17
N THR A 196 -24.00 5.57 0.67
CA THR A 196 -25.03 4.68 0.13
C THR A 196 -25.05 4.61 -1.39
N ASP A 197 -24.11 5.27 -2.07
CA ASP A 197 -24.06 5.25 -3.52
C ASP A 197 -23.45 3.92 -4.04
N LEU A 198 -24.30 3.06 -4.58
CA LEU A 198 -23.93 1.72 -5.04
C LEU A 198 -22.81 1.77 -6.11
N LEU A 199 -22.93 2.69 -7.09
CA LEU A 199 -21.97 2.78 -8.20
C LEU A 199 -20.60 3.22 -7.69
N VAL A 200 -20.54 4.31 -6.92
CA VAL A 200 -19.27 4.83 -6.39
C VAL A 200 -18.58 3.78 -5.51
N ASN A 201 -19.33 3.17 -4.56
CA ASN A 201 -18.75 2.18 -3.66
C ASN A 201 -18.25 0.94 -4.40
N LEU A 202 -19.02 0.38 -5.35
CA LEU A 202 -18.60 -0.82 -6.07
C LEU A 202 -17.44 -0.57 -7.03
N VAL A 203 -17.41 0.57 -7.72
CA VAL A 203 -16.31 0.92 -8.63
C VAL A 203 -15.02 1.13 -7.85
N ILE A 204 -15.05 1.92 -6.78
CA ILE A 204 -13.87 2.16 -5.93
C ILE A 204 -13.41 0.84 -5.28
N ALA A 205 -14.32 0.04 -4.72
CA ALA A 205 -13.99 -1.27 -4.16
C ALA A 205 -13.35 -2.20 -5.21
N GLY A 206 -13.88 -2.22 -6.43
CA GLY A 206 -13.32 -2.97 -7.55
C GLY A 206 -11.91 -2.54 -7.90
N LEU A 207 -11.64 -1.22 -7.97
CA LEU A 207 -10.32 -0.66 -8.22
C LEU A 207 -9.32 -1.03 -7.11
N ILE A 208 -9.72 -0.91 -5.84
CA ILE A 208 -8.90 -1.30 -4.68
C ILE A 208 -8.54 -2.79 -4.73
N ILE A 209 -9.52 -3.65 -4.94
CA ILE A 209 -9.28 -5.09 -5.00
C ILE A 209 -8.34 -5.41 -6.16
N THR A 210 -8.57 -4.83 -7.34
CA THR A 210 -7.75 -5.08 -8.54
C THR A 210 -6.30 -4.63 -8.33
N GLY A 211 -6.06 -3.46 -7.77
CA GLY A 211 -4.73 -2.98 -7.42
C GLY A 211 -4.02 -3.86 -6.38
N GLY A 212 -4.77 -4.30 -5.36
CA GLY A 212 -4.25 -5.10 -4.23
C GLY A 212 -4.00 -6.58 -4.52
N LEU A 213 -4.55 -7.15 -5.61
CA LEU A 213 -4.34 -8.57 -5.97
C LEU A 213 -2.93 -8.89 -6.44
N GLY A 214 -2.19 -7.90 -6.93
CA GLY A 214 -0.85 -8.07 -7.49
C GLY A 214 -0.83 -8.41 -8.98
N PHE A 215 0.13 -7.82 -9.69
CA PHE A 215 0.24 -7.95 -11.15
C PHE A 215 0.47 -9.38 -11.62
N MET A 216 1.09 -10.23 -10.79
CA MET A 216 1.31 -11.66 -11.08
C MET A 216 -0.01 -12.42 -11.24
N VAL A 217 -0.98 -12.13 -10.37
CA VAL A 217 -2.31 -12.73 -10.42
C VAL A 217 -3.01 -12.32 -11.71
N TRP A 218 -2.91 -11.04 -12.09
CA TRP A 218 -3.48 -10.53 -13.33
C TRP A 218 -2.90 -11.20 -14.57
N PHE A 219 -1.58 -11.39 -14.63
CA PHE A 219 -0.95 -12.06 -15.78
C PHE A 219 -1.31 -13.54 -15.86
N ASP A 220 -1.47 -14.21 -14.73
CA ASP A 220 -1.92 -15.59 -14.71
C ASP A 220 -3.38 -15.69 -15.19
N LEU A 221 -4.28 -14.82 -14.70
CA LEU A 221 -5.67 -14.76 -15.14
C LEU A 221 -5.78 -14.42 -16.64
N ALA A 222 -5.11 -13.35 -17.09
CA ALA A 222 -5.11 -12.94 -18.49
C ALA A 222 -4.54 -14.02 -19.42
N GLY A 223 -3.55 -14.78 -18.95
CA GLY A 223 -2.99 -15.91 -19.70
C GLY A 223 -3.96 -17.07 -19.88
N HIS A 224 -5.01 -17.17 -19.09
CA HIS A 224 -6.06 -18.19 -19.20
C HIS A 224 -7.25 -17.73 -20.06
N VAL A 225 -7.52 -16.42 -20.10
CA VAL A 225 -8.53 -15.82 -20.98
C VAL A 225 -7.98 -15.82 -22.40
N GLY A 226 -8.54 -16.64 -23.28
CA GLY A 226 -8.15 -16.74 -24.71
C GLY A 226 -7.24 -17.93 -25.06
N ARG A 227 -6.76 -18.72 -24.12
CA ARG A 227 -6.10 -19.99 -24.43
C ARG A 227 -7.12 -21.10 -24.69
N LYS A 228 -7.07 -21.71 -25.89
CA LYS A 228 -7.88 -22.91 -26.23
C LYS A 228 -7.57 -24.13 -25.36
N LYS A 229 -6.48 -24.13 -24.58
CA LYS A 229 -6.14 -25.15 -23.57
C LYS A 229 -6.45 -24.59 -22.18
N LYS A 230 -7.36 -25.21 -21.45
CA LYS A 230 -7.65 -24.97 -20.01
C LYS A 230 -6.42 -25.36 -19.16
N GLY A 231 -5.43 -24.47 -19.06
CA GLY A 231 -4.37 -24.61 -18.08
C GLY A 231 -4.91 -24.43 -16.66
N ARG A 232 -4.28 -25.04 -15.65
CA ARG A 232 -4.62 -24.77 -14.23
C ARG A 232 -3.93 -23.49 -13.79
N LEU A 233 -4.67 -22.60 -13.09
CA LEU A 233 -4.11 -21.42 -12.43
C LEU A 233 -2.92 -21.79 -11.53
N HIS A 234 -1.90 -20.94 -11.47
CA HIS A 234 -0.77 -21.12 -10.57
C HIS A 234 -1.23 -21.20 -9.11
N PHE A 235 -0.52 -21.97 -8.29
CA PHE A 235 -0.85 -22.12 -6.88
C PHE A 235 -0.91 -20.77 -6.14
N HIS A 236 0.02 -19.88 -6.41
CA HIS A 236 0.05 -18.52 -5.86
C HIS A 236 -1.24 -17.75 -6.15
N THR A 237 -1.71 -17.77 -7.41
CA THR A 237 -2.94 -17.08 -7.83
C THR A 237 -4.16 -17.62 -7.08
N LYS A 238 -4.31 -18.97 -6.99
CA LYS A 238 -5.40 -19.58 -6.24
C LYS A 238 -5.38 -19.22 -4.77
N LEU A 239 -4.20 -19.23 -4.17
CA LEU A 239 -4.01 -18.87 -2.77
C LEU A 239 -4.40 -17.40 -2.50
N VAL A 240 -3.90 -16.47 -3.30
CA VAL A 240 -4.21 -15.05 -3.17
C VAL A 240 -5.71 -14.78 -3.33
N LEU A 241 -6.36 -15.37 -4.33
CA LEU A 241 -7.79 -15.20 -4.54
C LEU A 241 -8.59 -15.78 -3.36
N LEU A 242 -8.27 -16.99 -2.90
CA LEU A 242 -8.95 -17.63 -1.77
C LEU A 242 -8.83 -16.79 -0.49
N LEU A 243 -7.61 -16.35 -0.16
CA LEU A 243 -7.37 -15.53 1.03
C LEU A 243 -8.05 -14.16 0.92
N THR A 244 -8.04 -13.56 -0.27
CA THR A 244 -8.74 -12.28 -0.52
C THR A 244 -10.23 -12.41 -0.28
N ILE A 245 -10.88 -13.41 -0.90
CA ILE A 245 -12.32 -13.64 -0.74
C ILE A 245 -12.63 -13.95 0.73
N GLY A 246 -11.84 -14.82 1.37
CA GLY A 246 -12.03 -15.16 2.78
C GLY A 246 -11.98 -13.95 3.71
N LEU A 247 -11.00 -13.05 3.53
CA LEU A 247 -10.90 -11.82 4.31
C LEU A 247 -12.06 -10.85 4.04
N LEU A 248 -12.48 -10.73 2.78
CA LEU A 248 -13.61 -9.87 2.42
C LEU A 248 -14.91 -10.38 3.06
N LEU A 249 -15.19 -11.67 3.00
CA LEU A 249 -16.37 -12.26 3.61
C LEU A 249 -16.33 -12.13 5.14
N PHE A 250 -15.20 -12.48 5.76
CA PHE A 250 -15.02 -12.39 7.21
C PHE A 250 -15.20 -10.94 7.70
N GLY A 251 -14.51 -9.99 7.08
CA GLY A 251 -14.58 -8.58 7.49
C GLY A 251 -15.98 -7.97 7.28
N THR A 252 -16.63 -8.28 6.16
CA THR A 252 -18.00 -7.80 5.90
C THR A 252 -18.97 -8.36 6.93
N ALA A 253 -18.92 -9.65 7.22
CA ALA A 253 -19.78 -10.29 8.20
C ALA A 253 -19.57 -9.74 9.62
N THR A 254 -18.30 -9.56 10.03
CA THR A 254 -17.99 -9.03 11.36
C THR A 254 -18.38 -7.56 11.51
N THR A 255 -18.11 -6.71 10.51
CA THR A 255 -18.55 -5.30 10.50
C THR A 255 -20.07 -5.21 10.56
N LEU A 256 -20.76 -5.96 9.71
CA LEU A 256 -22.23 -5.99 9.68
C LEU A 256 -22.81 -6.41 11.02
N PHE A 257 -22.27 -7.44 11.65
CA PHE A 257 -22.75 -7.96 12.92
C PHE A 257 -22.52 -6.99 14.08
N LEU A 258 -21.32 -6.40 14.18
CA LEU A 258 -20.95 -5.54 15.30
C LEU A 258 -21.58 -4.14 15.21
N GLU A 259 -21.72 -3.61 14.00
CA GLU A 259 -22.23 -2.26 13.77
C GLU A 259 -23.73 -2.23 13.45
N TRP A 260 -24.44 -3.38 13.45
CA TRP A 260 -25.83 -3.50 13.00
C TRP A 260 -26.76 -2.47 13.63
N ASN A 261 -26.62 -2.23 14.93
CA ASN A 261 -27.46 -1.33 15.71
C ASN A 261 -26.76 -0.01 16.06
N ASN A 262 -25.52 0.22 15.58
CA ASN A 262 -24.78 1.43 15.89
C ASN A 262 -25.24 2.59 15.01
N ALA A 263 -26.03 3.50 15.58
CA ALA A 263 -26.55 4.68 14.89
C ALA A 263 -25.46 5.66 14.41
N GLY A 264 -24.27 5.63 15.02
CA GLY A 264 -23.13 6.46 14.61
C GLY A 264 -22.43 5.98 13.34
N THR A 265 -22.73 4.74 12.88
CA THR A 265 -22.10 4.15 11.69
C THR A 265 -23.13 3.69 10.66
N ILE A 266 -23.69 2.47 10.80
CA ILE A 266 -24.60 1.87 9.83
C ILE A 266 -26.01 1.61 10.39
N GLY A 267 -26.25 1.82 11.69
CA GLY A 267 -27.48 1.40 12.37
C GLY A 267 -28.77 1.97 11.76
N ASN A 268 -28.72 3.20 11.27
CA ASN A 268 -29.88 3.89 10.70
C ASN A 268 -30.10 3.61 9.20
N LEU A 269 -29.21 2.82 8.55
CA LEU A 269 -29.28 2.54 7.13
C LEU A 269 -30.24 1.37 6.82
N PRO A 270 -30.86 1.34 5.63
CA PRO A 270 -31.52 0.15 5.10
C PRO A 270 -30.59 -1.06 5.04
N VAL A 271 -31.14 -2.27 5.10
CA VAL A 271 -30.34 -3.52 5.13
C VAL A 271 -29.37 -3.63 3.95
N ALA A 272 -29.80 -3.27 2.74
CA ALA A 272 -28.95 -3.31 1.54
C ALA A 272 -27.74 -2.38 1.69
N ASP A 273 -27.96 -1.15 2.21
CA ASP A 273 -26.91 -0.16 2.42
C ASP A 273 -25.96 -0.57 3.57
N LYS A 274 -26.49 -1.22 4.63
CA LYS A 274 -25.66 -1.80 5.69
C LYS A 274 -24.66 -2.81 5.12
N VAL A 275 -25.11 -3.69 4.23
CA VAL A 275 -24.24 -4.68 3.58
C VAL A 275 -23.22 -3.99 2.67
N LEU A 276 -23.65 -3.00 1.87
CA LEU A 276 -22.78 -2.25 0.98
C LEU A 276 -21.66 -1.53 1.74
N VAL A 277 -22.02 -0.79 2.79
CA VAL A 277 -21.06 -0.05 3.61
C VAL A 277 -20.11 -1.00 4.36
N SER A 278 -20.63 -2.09 4.94
CA SER A 278 -19.78 -3.09 5.62
C SER A 278 -18.81 -3.76 4.67
N PHE A 279 -19.23 -4.06 3.44
CA PHE A 279 -18.35 -4.58 2.38
C PHE A 279 -17.29 -3.54 2.01
N PHE A 280 -17.68 -2.29 1.76
CA PHE A 280 -16.76 -1.22 1.40
C PHE A 280 -15.72 -0.98 2.50
N GLN A 281 -16.13 -0.93 3.77
CA GLN A 281 -15.22 -0.78 4.90
C GLN A 281 -14.20 -1.92 4.97
N THR A 282 -14.63 -3.15 4.72
CA THR A 282 -13.73 -4.30 4.68
C THR A 282 -12.72 -4.19 3.51
N VAL A 283 -13.17 -3.71 2.35
CA VAL A 283 -12.29 -3.50 1.20
C VAL A 283 -11.26 -2.43 1.49
N THR A 284 -11.67 -1.30 2.08
CA THR A 284 -10.76 -0.18 2.35
C THR A 284 -9.68 -0.53 3.39
N MET A 285 -9.98 -1.41 4.37
CA MET A 285 -8.99 -1.92 5.33
C MET A 285 -7.85 -2.71 4.66
N ARG A 286 -7.97 -3.07 3.40
CA ARG A 286 -6.89 -3.69 2.61
C ARG A 286 -5.96 -2.66 1.97
N THR A 287 -5.54 -1.70 2.78
CA THR A 287 -4.57 -0.64 2.46
C THR A 287 -5.07 0.38 1.43
N ALA A 288 -6.35 0.79 1.48
CA ALA A 288 -6.90 1.73 0.52
C ALA A 288 -7.18 3.13 1.06
N GLY A 289 -7.61 3.27 2.33
CA GLY A 289 -7.68 4.55 3.02
C GLY A 289 -8.96 5.35 2.87
N PHE A 290 -9.87 4.98 1.97
CA PHE A 290 -11.16 5.66 1.83
C PHE A 290 -12.10 5.33 2.98
N SER A 291 -12.89 6.30 3.43
CA SER A 291 -13.86 6.12 4.50
C SER A 291 -15.26 6.57 4.08
N THR A 292 -16.26 5.77 4.44
CA THR A 292 -17.68 6.11 4.33
C THR A 292 -18.38 6.11 5.69
N ILE A 293 -17.64 5.84 6.79
CA ILE A 293 -18.11 5.93 8.17
C ILE A 293 -17.10 6.68 9.03
N ASP A 294 -17.58 7.24 10.14
CA ASP A 294 -16.70 7.84 11.15
C ASP A 294 -16.19 6.77 12.12
N TYR A 295 -14.89 6.49 12.08
CA TYR A 295 -14.27 5.50 12.96
C TYR A 295 -14.26 5.91 14.44
N THR A 296 -14.45 7.19 14.76
CA THR A 296 -14.59 7.64 16.16
C THR A 296 -15.89 7.15 16.79
N GLN A 297 -16.89 6.87 15.97
CA GLN A 297 -18.22 6.37 16.38
C GLN A 297 -18.33 4.85 16.30
N ALA A 298 -17.32 4.17 15.74
CA ALA A 298 -17.32 2.72 15.60
C ALA A 298 -17.12 2.03 16.95
N HIS A 299 -17.74 0.86 17.11
CA HIS A 299 -17.59 0.07 18.33
C HIS A 299 -16.11 -0.33 18.54
N PRO A 300 -15.58 -0.29 19.79
CA PRO A 300 -14.16 -0.62 20.04
C PRO A 300 -13.73 -2.00 19.53
N VAL A 301 -14.63 -3.00 19.56
CA VAL A 301 -14.35 -4.34 19.01
C VAL A 301 -14.26 -4.30 17.49
N THR A 302 -15.04 -3.46 16.82
CA THR A 302 -14.93 -3.24 15.37
C THR A 302 -13.58 -2.64 15.00
N LEU A 303 -13.13 -1.63 15.76
CA LEU A 303 -11.80 -1.06 15.57
C LEU A 303 -10.69 -2.10 15.76
N LEU A 304 -10.81 -2.99 16.75
CA LEU A 304 -9.85 -4.08 16.96
C LEU A 304 -9.81 -5.02 15.74
N ILE A 305 -10.96 -5.39 15.19
CA ILE A 305 -11.04 -6.23 13.99
C ILE A 305 -10.45 -5.50 12.78
N TYR A 306 -10.72 -4.21 12.63
CA TYR A 306 -10.10 -3.40 11.58
C TYR A 306 -8.58 -3.33 11.74
N ILE A 307 -8.05 -3.18 12.96
CA ILE A 307 -6.61 -3.24 13.24
C ILE A 307 -6.02 -4.57 12.74
N LEU A 308 -6.68 -5.70 12.99
CA LEU A 308 -6.25 -7.01 12.50
C LEU A 308 -6.31 -7.11 10.96
N GLN A 309 -7.33 -6.55 10.32
CA GLN A 309 -7.44 -6.52 8.86
C GLN A 309 -6.38 -5.62 8.22
N VAL A 310 -6.15 -4.44 8.79
CA VAL A 310 -5.12 -3.48 8.36
C VAL A 310 -3.72 -4.07 8.47
N PHE A 311 -3.46 -4.86 9.52
CA PHE A 311 -2.21 -5.60 9.66
C PHE A 311 -1.96 -6.57 8.50
N LEU A 312 -3.04 -7.16 7.94
CA LEU A 312 -3.01 -8.06 6.79
C LEU A 312 -3.18 -7.28 5.48
N GLY A 313 -2.09 -6.76 4.94
CA GLY A 313 -2.08 -6.02 3.69
C GLY A 313 -2.44 -6.84 2.46
N GLY A 314 -2.20 -6.28 1.27
CA GLY A 314 -2.50 -6.95 0.00
C GLY A 314 -1.53 -8.08 -0.38
N ALA A 315 -1.67 -8.56 -1.62
CA ALA A 315 -0.80 -9.58 -2.16
C ALA A 315 0.58 -9.01 -2.59
N PRO A 316 1.62 -9.85 -2.65
CA PRO A 316 2.92 -9.43 -3.18
C PRO A 316 2.84 -8.96 -4.63
N GLY A 317 3.60 -7.91 -4.97
CA GLY A 317 3.64 -7.38 -6.32
C GLY A 317 2.39 -6.60 -6.74
N GLY A 318 1.57 -6.16 -5.79
CA GLY A 318 0.47 -5.21 -6.00
C GLY A 318 0.79 -3.81 -5.49
N THR A 319 -0.19 -2.91 -5.59
CA THR A 319 -0.10 -1.52 -5.13
C THR A 319 -0.22 -1.39 -3.61
N ALA A 320 -0.87 -2.34 -2.95
CA ALA A 320 -1.08 -2.40 -1.50
C ALA A 320 0.22 -2.54 -0.70
N GLY A 321 0.31 -1.85 0.44
CA GLY A 321 1.44 -1.93 1.38
C GLY A 321 1.29 -2.98 2.48
N GLY A 322 1.87 -2.74 3.65
CA GLY A 322 1.72 -3.58 4.84
C GLY A 322 2.34 -4.97 4.76
N LEU A 323 2.04 -5.80 5.78
CA LEU A 323 2.44 -7.20 5.82
C LEU A 323 1.65 -7.99 4.77
N LYS A 324 2.34 -8.62 3.82
CA LYS A 324 1.67 -9.33 2.72
C LYS A 324 0.87 -10.54 3.23
N ILE A 325 -0.35 -10.68 2.72
CA ILE A 325 -1.27 -11.76 3.11
C ILE A 325 -0.64 -13.15 2.97
N THR A 326 0.21 -13.35 1.96
CA THR A 326 0.93 -14.62 1.75
C THR A 326 2.00 -14.85 2.81
N THR A 327 2.66 -13.80 3.32
CA THR A 327 3.63 -13.91 4.43
C THR A 327 2.93 -14.41 5.69
N PHE A 328 1.79 -13.82 6.04
CA PHE A 328 0.99 -14.27 7.18
C PHE A 328 0.48 -15.71 7.00
N PHE A 329 -0.01 -16.05 5.81
CA PHE A 329 -0.43 -17.41 5.50
C PHE A 329 0.69 -18.44 5.70
N VAL A 330 1.92 -18.14 5.25
CA VAL A 330 3.08 -19.03 5.46
C VAL A 330 3.32 -19.27 6.95
N LEU A 331 3.21 -18.23 7.79
CA LEU A 331 3.38 -18.35 9.25
C LEU A 331 2.27 -19.22 9.87
N LEU A 332 1.00 -19.06 9.43
CA LEU A 332 -0.10 -19.90 9.90
C LEU A 332 0.11 -21.38 9.53
N VAL A 333 0.57 -21.67 8.31
CA VAL A 333 0.87 -23.03 7.89
C VAL A 333 2.03 -23.61 8.68
N PHE A 334 3.06 -22.81 8.94
CA PHE A 334 4.20 -23.21 9.78
C PHE A 334 3.75 -23.51 11.20
N ALA A 335 3.02 -22.60 11.85
CA ALA A 335 2.50 -22.80 13.20
C ALA A 335 1.63 -24.07 13.30
N ARG A 336 0.75 -24.31 12.31
CA ARG A 336 -0.03 -25.53 12.23
C ARG A 336 0.87 -26.79 12.13
N SER A 337 1.94 -26.71 11.33
CA SER A 337 2.84 -27.86 11.15
C SER A 337 3.57 -28.21 12.46
N GLU A 338 4.01 -27.18 13.21
CA GLU A 338 4.63 -27.37 14.53
C GLU A 338 3.64 -27.98 15.54
N LEU A 339 2.41 -27.46 15.61
CA LEU A 339 1.36 -27.98 16.49
C LEU A 339 1.01 -29.46 16.19
N LEU A 340 1.16 -29.89 14.95
CA LEU A 340 0.88 -31.27 14.51
C LEU A 340 2.14 -32.16 14.52
N GLY A 341 3.31 -31.65 14.94
CA GLY A 341 4.57 -32.41 14.94
C GLY A 341 5.03 -32.81 13.52
N LEU A 342 4.64 -32.05 12.47
CA LEU A 342 4.99 -32.37 11.10
C LEU A 342 6.39 -31.85 10.75
N PRO A 343 7.23 -32.65 10.05
CA PRO A 343 8.61 -32.25 9.74
C PRO A 343 8.71 -31.09 8.74
N HIS A 344 7.61 -30.79 8.04
CA HIS A 344 7.59 -29.77 6.99
C HIS A 344 6.27 -29.00 6.97
N ALA A 345 6.34 -27.71 6.63
CA ALA A 345 5.18 -26.87 6.40
C ALA A 345 4.51 -27.24 5.04
N ASN A 346 3.47 -28.05 5.08
CA ASN A 346 2.78 -28.57 3.90
C ASN A 346 1.40 -27.93 3.71
N VAL A 347 1.08 -27.56 2.47
CA VAL A 347 -0.23 -27.05 2.07
C VAL A 347 -0.61 -27.53 0.68
N ALA A 348 -1.83 -28.04 0.51
CA ALA A 348 -2.37 -28.54 -0.78
C ALA A 348 -1.39 -29.44 -1.56
N ARG A 349 -0.80 -30.42 -0.87
CA ARG A 349 0.20 -31.38 -1.41
C ARG A 349 1.49 -30.72 -1.92
N ARG A 350 1.88 -29.56 -1.36
CA ARG A 350 3.13 -28.84 -1.65
C ARG A 350 3.83 -28.50 -0.35
N THR A 351 5.16 -28.60 -0.34
CA THR A 351 6.01 -28.19 0.79
C THR A 351 6.49 -26.77 0.58
N ILE A 352 6.37 -25.94 1.61
CA ILE A 352 6.93 -24.58 1.64
C ILE A 352 8.41 -24.70 1.97
N ALA A 353 9.26 -24.05 1.15
CA ALA A 353 10.71 -24.08 1.37
C ALA A 353 11.07 -23.47 2.74
N PRO A 354 11.96 -24.08 3.54
CA PRO A 354 12.36 -23.58 4.87
C PRO A 354 12.85 -22.12 4.83
N ARG A 355 13.59 -21.74 3.80
CA ARG A 355 14.06 -20.36 3.59
C ARG A 355 12.91 -19.36 3.46
N THR A 356 11.79 -19.77 2.86
CA THR A 356 10.59 -18.93 2.75
C THR A 356 9.94 -18.72 4.11
N VAL A 357 9.88 -19.77 4.94
CA VAL A 357 9.38 -19.68 6.32
C VAL A 357 10.25 -18.73 7.15
N GLN A 358 11.57 -18.92 7.13
CA GLN A 358 12.52 -18.05 7.85
C GLN A 358 12.40 -16.58 7.43
N LYS A 359 12.32 -16.31 6.10
CA LYS A 359 12.11 -14.96 5.59
C LYS A 359 10.78 -14.36 6.04
N SER A 360 9.70 -15.15 6.03
CA SER A 360 8.37 -14.71 6.48
C SER A 360 8.37 -14.36 7.96
N PHE A 361 9.04 -15.17 8.79
CA PHE A 361 9.19 -14.93 10.21
C PHE A 361 10.01 -13.65 10.49
N SER A 362 11.14 -13.46 9.80
CA SER A 362 11.96 -12.25 9.93
C SER A 362 11.17 -10.99 9.57
N VAL A 363 10.41 -11.02 8.46
CA VAL A 363 9.58 -9.88 8.05
C VAL A 363 8.51 -9.59 9.10
N PHE A 364 7.85 -10.61 9.64
CA PHE A 364 6.82 -10.46 10.66
C PHE A 364 7.37 -9.84 11.94
N ILE A 365 8.51 -10.35 12.47
CA ILE A 365 9.14 -9.83 13.70
C ILE A 365 9.54 -8.37 13.51
N ILE A 366 10.20 -8.03 12.40
CA ILE A 366 10.61 -6.65 12.13
C ILE A 366 9.39 -5.73 12.03
N PHE A 367 8.31 -6.17 11.37
CA PHE A 367 7.08 -5.41 11.25
C PHE A 367 6.42 -5.18 12.61
N LEU A 368 6.35 -6.23 13.45
CA LEU A 368 5.81 -6.15 14.80
C LEU A 368 6.63 -5.22 15.71
N MET A 369 7.96 -5.32 15.66
CA MET A 369 8.86 -4.43 16.41
C MET A 369 8.69 -2.98 15.97
N SER A 370 8.59 -2.74 14.68
CA SER A 370 8.36 -1.39 14.12
C SER A 370 7.03 -0.81 14.57
N PHE A 371 5.98 -1.64 14.60
CA PHE A 371 4.68 -1.26 15.13
C PHE A 371 4.77 -0.88 16.62
N LEU A 372 5.39 -1.72 17.46
CA LEU A 372 5.51 -1.46 18.89
C LEU A 372 6.33 -0.19 19.19
N ILE A 373 7.47 -0.02 18.51
CA ILE A 373 8.30 1.18 18.64
C ILE A 373 7.50 2.42 18.19
N GLY A 374 6.84 2.35 17.05
CA GLY A 374 6.01 3.43 16.55
C GLY A 374 4.87 3.80 17.49
N LEU A 375 4.19 2.81 18.08
CA LEU A 375 3.11 3.01 19.04
C LEU A 375 3.60 3.68 20.32
N ILE A 376 4.73 3.24 20.86
CA ILE A 376 5.34 3.85 22.06
C ILE A 376 5.72 5.31 21.77
N LEU A 377 6.41 5.56 20.65
CA LEU A 377 6.82 6.93 20.28
C LEU A 377 5.60 7.84 20.01
N LEU A 378 4.57 7.32 19.33
CA LEU A 378 3.33 8.06 19.09
C LEU A 378 2.60 8.36 20.41
N GLY A 379 2.52 7.38 21.31
CA GLY A 379 1.91 7.56 22.63
C GLY A 379 2.60 8.61 23.50
N ILE A 380 3.95 8.73 23.41
CA ILE A 380 4.72 9.77 24.11
C ILE A 380 4.54 11.15 23.47
N THR A 381 4.42 11.22 22.14
CA THR A 381 4.41 12.48 21.39
C THR A 381 3.02 13.03 21.08
N ALA A 382 1.99 12.20 21.16
CA ALA A 382 0.60 12.62 20.92
C ALA A 382 0.12 13.58 22.01
N LYS A 383 -0.50 14.69 21.59
CA LYS A 383 -1.09 15.67 22.48
C LYS A 383 -2.55 15.30 22.77
N GLY A 384 -3.08 15.74 23.94
CA GLY A 384 -4.51 15.63 24.26
C GLY A 384 -4.97 14.27 24.77
N ASN A 385 -4.08 13.32 25.07
CA ASN A 385 -4.39 11.98 25.58
C ASN A 385 -5.51 11.26 24.79
N PRO A 386 -5.34 11.03 23.49
CA PRO A 386 -6.35 10.32 22.69
C PRO A 386 -6.57 8.90 23.22
N PRO A 387 -7.73 8.29 22.99
CA PRO A 387 -7.98 6.90 23.37
C PRO A 387 -6.90 5.95 22.83
N PHE A 388 -6.44 5.02 23.66
CA PHE A 388 -5.35 4.10 23.28
C PHE A 388 -5.65 3.33 22.00
N ILE A 389 -6.91 2.90 21.80
CA ILE A 389 -7.31 2.17 20.58
C ILE A 389 -7.15 3.03 19.31
N HIS A 390 -7.35 4.36 19.39
CA HIS A 390 -7.11 5.26 18.25
C HIS A 390 -5.62 5.40 17.94
N LEU A 391 -4.74 5.44 18.97
CA LEU A 391 -3.29 5.42 18.77
C LEU A 391 -2.83 4.14 18.09
N VAL A 392 -3.35 2.99 18.51
CA VAL A 392 -3.08 1.69 17.90
C VAL A 392 -3.54 1.69 16.44
N PHE A 393 -4.76 2.16 16.17
CA PHE A 393 -5.36 2.22 14.83
C PHE A 393 -4.55 3.14 13.89
N GLU A 394 -4.16 4.32 14.37
CA GLU A 394 -3.33 5.29 13.61
C GLU A 394 -1.96 4.72 13.28
N THR A 395 -1.28 4.14 14.30
CA THR A 395 0.07 3.58 14.13
C THR A 395 0.08 2.44 13.11
N ILE A 396 -0.89 1.52 13.20
CA ILE A 396 -0.96 0.39 12.28
C ILE A 396 -1.40 0.83 10.89
N SER A 397 -2.30 1.82 10.80
CA SER A 397 -2.72 2.43 9.54
C SER A 397 -1.54 3.08 8.81
N ALA A 398 -0.71 3.83 9.52
CA ALA A 398 0.51 4.41 8.97
C ALA A 398 1.51 3.35 8.51
N LEU A 399 1.83 2.38 9.38
CA LEU A 399 2.82 1.33 9.09
C LEU A 399 2.35 0.38 7.98
N SER A 400 1.06 0.08 7.92
CA SER A 400 0.50 -0.74 6.83
C SER A 400 0.19 0.06 5.57
N THR A 401 0.42 1.38 5.58
CA THR A 401 0.09 2.31 4.48
C THR A 401 -1.37 2.19 4.04
N VAL A 402 -2.30 2.30 4.99
CA VAL A 402 -3.75 2.18 4.74
C VAL A 402 -4.40 3.55 4.59
N GLY A 403 -4.10 4.46 5.52
CA GLY A 403 -4.62 5.84 5.47
C GLY A 403 -5.94 6.07 6.18
N VAL A 404 -6.54 5.04 6.78
CA VAL A 404 -7.71 5.23 7.65
C VAL A 404 -7.28 5.85 8.97
N THR A 405 -8.05 6.79 9.48
CA THR A 405 -7.81 7.46 10.75
C THR A 405 -9.10 7.61 11.53
N ALA A 406 -9.03 7.55 12.86
CA ALA A 406 -10.11 7.96 13.74
C ALA A 406 -10.04 9.48 14.02
N ASN A 407 -9.87 10.28 12.96
CA ASN A 407 -9.71 11.74 12.98
C ASN A 407 -8.53 12.23 13.84
N LEU A 408 -7.52 11.37 14.08
CA LEU A 408 -6.39 11.71 14.94
C LEU A 408 -5.28 12.48 14.19
N THR A 409 -4.98 12.12 12.93
CA THR A 409 -3.87 12.71 12.16
C THR A 409 -3.89 14.25 12.12
N PRO A 410 -5.01 14.96 11.86
CA PRO A 410 -5.04 16.42 11.81
C PRO A 410 -4.70 17.08 13.16
N ASP A 411 -5.01 16.41 14.27
CA ASP A 411 -4.83 16.93 15.63
C ASP A 411 -3.44 16.62 16.20
N LEU A 412 -2.65 15.79 15.51
CA LEU A 412 -1.31 15.42 15.95
C LEU A 412 -0.33 16.60 15.81
N GLY A 413 0.47 16.79 16.82
CA GLY A 413 1.57 17.76 16.77
C GLY A 413 2.70 17.32 15.83
N LYS A 414 3.55 18.27 15.41
CA LYS A 414 4.66 18.01 14.48
C LYS A 414 5.59 16.86 14.91
N LEU A 415 5.82 16.66 16.21
CA LEU A 415 6.62 15.56 16.73
C LEU A 415 5.96 14.20 16.46
N ALA A 416 4.66 14.05 16.72
CA ALA A 416 3.92 12.85 16.45
C ALA A 416 3.85 12.53 14.94
N LEU A 417 3.60 13.54 14.11
CA LEU A 417 3.64 13.41 12.65
C LEU A 417 5.03 13.00 12.14
N SER A 418 6.11 13.44 12.79
CA SER A 418 7.48 13.01 12.48
C SER A 418 7.73 11.53 12.81
N VAL A 419 6.94 10.92 13.69
CA VAL A 419 6.95 9.46 13.94
C VAL A 419 6.15 8.72 12.85
N ILE A 420 5.02 9.28 12.40
CA ILE A 420 4.16 8.66 11.37
C ILE A 420 4.86 8.59 10.02
N MET A 421 5.58 9.62 9.59
CA MET A 421 6.28 9.65 8.29
C MET A 421 7.24 8.47 8.06
N PRO A 422 8.17 8.15 8.98
CA PRO A 422 9.02 6.95 8.85
C PRO A 422 8.24 5.63 8.83
N LEU A 423 7.13 5.53 9.59
CA LEU A 423 6.28 4.34 9.58
C LEU A 423 5.65 4.13 8.21
N MET A 424 5.07 5.16 7.59
CA MET A 424 4.54 5.11 6.23
C MET A 424 5.61 4.69 5.21
N PHE A 425 6.79 5.29 5.31
CA PHE A 425 7.91 4.99 4.43
C PHE A 425 8.39 3.53 4.56
N MET A 426 8.49 3.03 5.79
CA MET A 426 8.86 1.65 6.09
C MET A 426 7.81 0.65 5.58
N GLY A 427 6.53 0.97 5.76
CA GLY A 427 5.42 0.16 5.26
C GLY A 427 5.43 0.00 3.74
N ARG A 428 5.82 1.07 3.01
CA ARG A 428 5.86 1.07 1.54
C ARG A 428 7.04 0.30 0.96
N ILE A 429 8.24 0.58 1.42
CA ILE A 429 9.47 -0.08 0.92
C ILE A 429 9.56 -1.53 1.40
N GLY A 430 8.94 -1.83 2.52
CA GLY A 430 9.03 -3.07 3.26
C GLY A 430 10.13 -3.01 4.34
N PRO A 431 9.81 -3.43 5.56
CA PRO A 431 10.71 -3.28 6.71
C PRO A 431 12.05 -4.00 6.50
N LEU A 432 12.05 -5.21 5.95
CA LEU A 432 13.29 -5.94 5.69
C LEU A 432 14.20 -5.21 4.70
N THR A 433 13.63 -4.66 3.62
CA THR A 433 14.38 -3.90 2.60
C THR A 433 15.00 -2.64 3.21
N LEU A 434 14.27 -1.94 4.07
CA LEU A 434 14.76 -0.76 4.77
C LEU A 434 15.97 -1.12 5.66
N PHE A 435 15.85 -2.11 6.53
CA PHE A 435 16.94 -2.51 7.42
C PHE A 435 18.17 -3.00 6.65
N VAL A 436 17.98 -3.79 5.59
CA VAL A 436 19.09 -4.22 4.70
C VAL A 436 19.72 -3.03 3.98
N SER A 437 18.96 -1.98 3.67
CA SER A 437 19.52 -0.77 3.04
C SER A 437 20.41 0.05 3.97
N LEU A 438 20.07 0.07 5.25
CA LEU A 438 20.83 0.79 6.28
C LEU A 438 22.05 -0.02 6.78
N ALA A 439 21.98 -1.34 6.77
CA ALA A 439 23.09 -2.20 7.17
C ALA A 439 24.17 -2.25 6.06
N ASP A 440 25.46 -2.19 6.48
CA ASP A 440 26.61 -2.50 5.61
C ASP A 440 26.76 -4.02 5.46
N TYR A 441 25.76 -4.65 4.81
CA TYR A 441 25.74 -6.10 4.63
C TYR A 441 26.57 -6.50 3.40
N HIS A 442 27.73 -7.10 3.63
CA HIS A 442 28.58 -7.73 2.62
C HIS A 442 28.42 -9.26 2.71
N PRO A 443 27.59 -9.88 1.88
CA PRO A 443 27.31 -11.32 1.97
C PRO A 443 28.55 -12.19 1.71
N GLU A 444 29.54 -11.70 0.98
CA GLU A 444 30.69 -12.50 0.55
C GLU A 444 31.68 -12.88 1.66
N LYS A 445 31.58 -12.29 2.85
CA LYS A 445 32.54 -12.54 3.96
C LYS A 445 32.06 -13.51 5.05
N LYS A 446 30.79 -13.94 5.05
CA LYS A 446 30.20 -14.69 6.18
C LYS A 446 30.04 -16.20 5.97
N ASP A 447 30.15 -16.73 4.76
CA ASP A 447 29.89 -18.17 4.52
C ASP A 447 31.06 -19.09 4.88
N MET A 448 32.19 -18.57 5.39
CA MET A 448 33.38 -19.38 5.68
C MET A 448 33.55 -19.81 7.14
N ILE A 449 32.69 -19.34 8.06
CA ILE A 449 32.82 -19.70 9.47
C ILE A 449 31.58 -20.49 9.92
N HIS A 450 31.74 -21.78 10.17
CA HIS A 450 30.72 -22.60 10.80
C HIS A 450 30.97 -22.64 12.32
N TYR A 451 30.03 -22.07 13.08
CA TYR A 451 30.06 -22.17 14.55
C TYR A 451 29.49 -23.49 15.03
N MET A 452 29.91 -23.94 16.19
CA MET A 452 29.31 -25.11 16.86
C MET A 452 27.81 -24.86 17.14
N LYS A 453 27.00 -25.92 17.03
CA LYS A 453 25.59 -25.86 17.37
C LYS A 453 25.44 -25.62 18.86
N ALA A 454 24.60 -24.66 19.26
CA ALA A 454 24.22 -24.42 20.64
C ALA A 454 22.87 -25.09 20.93
N ASP A 455 22.78 -25.83 22.03
CA ASP A 455 21.52 -26.37 22.51
C ASP A 455 20.83 -25.30 23.37
N ILE A 456 19.70 -24.78 22.89
CA ILE A 456 18.89 -23.79 23.61
C ILE A 456 17.53 -24.43 23.84
N SER A 457 17.13 -24.56 25.11
CA SER A 457 15.77 -25.02 25.45
C SER A 457 14.74 -23.94 25.09
N ILE A 458 13.72 -24.34 24.32
CA ILE A 458 12.53 -23.55 24.06
C ILE A 458 11.36 -24.20 24.79
N GLY A 459 10.58 -23.38 25.54
CA GLY A 459 9.46 -23.83 26.37
C GLY A 459 8.29 -24.41 25.60
#